data_b0a1f11d0806c14ac02b485aab45f828
#
_entry.id   b0a1f11d0806c14ac02b485aab45f828
#
_cell.length_a   1.000
_cell.length_b   1.000
_cell.length_c   1.000
_cell.angle_alpha   90.00
_cell.angle_beta   90.00
_cell.angle_gamma   90.00
#
_symmetry.space_group_name_H-M   'P 1'
#
loop_
_entity.id
_entity.type
_entity.pdbx_description
1 polymer ?
#
loop_
_entity_poly.entity_id
_entity_poly.type
_entity_poly.pdbx_seq_one_letter_code
_entity_poly.pdbx_strand_id
1 'polypeptide(L)'
;MSTKRKCGECQLCCRLLPTEEIAKPANERCPHQKSYCGCAIYPRRPLSCQLWSCRWLIDDDTADQPRPDRSHIVIDMMPDVLRMTNSETSEEQHVPAIVAWVDPKYPDAVKSEAFVRYVKRQKVMVLIRYGSKENGGVLFPPALTGLDHVAWKESQLGDDMPRTLREKAASLGATLSERPGFYKYGAVTMTMPDGKTHTIAATTIVADDKR
;
A
#
# COMPACT_ATOMS: atom_id res chain seq x y z
N MET A 1 11.78 -12.34 22.84
CA MET A 1 10.46 -12.28 23.55
C MET A 1 9.65 -11.20 22.85
N SER A 2 8.61 -11.58 22.11
CA SER A 2 7.74 -10.60 21.42
C SER A 2 7.00 -9.80 22.48
N THR A 3 7.36 -8.53 22.62
CA THR A 3 6.56 -7.58 23.41
C THR A 3 5.25 -7.37 22.68
N LYS A 4 4.15 -7.91 23.20
CA LYS A 4 2.81 -7.69 22.64
C LYS A 4 2.47 -6.19 22.67
N ARG A 5 2.82 -5.50 21.61
CA ARG A 5 2.45 -4.10 21.41
C ARG A 5 0.93 -3.99 21.26
N LYS A 6 0.38 -2.88 21.69
CA LYS A 6 -1.08 -2.60 21.59
C LYS A 6 -1.28 -1.31 20.82
N CYS A 7 -2.31 -1.27 19.97
CA CYS A 7 -2.72 -0.03 19.30
C CYS A 7 -2.97 1.10 20.30
N GLY A 8 -3.63 0.79 21.43
CA GLY A 8 -3.99 1.79 22.41
C GLY A 8 -4.81 2.92 21.76
N GLU A 9 -4.34 4.14 21.91
CA GLU A 9 -4.96 5.33 21.34
C GLU A 9 -4.56 5.60 19.88
N CYS A 10 -3.65 4.80 19.32
CA CYS A 10 -3.23 4.95 17.93
C CYS A 10 -4.40 4.64 16.98
N GLN A 11 -4.69 5.59 16.11
CA GLN A 11 -5.78 5.53 15.14
C GLN A 11 -5.32 5.95 13.74
N LEU A 12 -4.02 5.98 13.48
CA LEU A 12 -3.51 6.49 12.22
C LEU A 12 -3.99 5.67 11.02
N CYS A 13 -4.03 4.34 11.13
CA CYS A 13 -4.56 3.47 10.09
C CYS A 13 -6.04 3.75 9.78
N CYS A 14 -6.85 4.09 10.80
CA CYS A 14 -8.26 4.48 10.61
C CYS A 14 -8.44 5.79 9.83
N ARG A 15 -7.39 6.57 9.69
CA ARG A 15 -7.39 7.80 8.90
C ARG A 15 -6.74 7.56 7.53
N LEU A 16 -5.56 6.97 7.50
CA LEU A 16 -4.78 6.88 6.26
C LEU A 16 -5.30 5.83 5.28
N LEU A 17 -5.69 4.66 5.79
CA LEU A 17 -6.09 3.57 4.91
C LEU A 17 -7.56 3.69 4.50
N PRO A 18 -7.88 3.38 3.25
CA PRO A 18 -9.27 3.28 2.81
C PRO A 18 -9.94 2.03 3.40
N THR A 19 -11.26 2.00 3.40
CA THR A 19 -12.07 0.85 3.81
C THR A 19 -13.31 0.79 2.94
N GLU A 20 -13.29 -0.06 1.94
CA GLU A 20 -14.35 -0.13 0.91
C GLU A 20 -15.71 -0.51 1.49
N GLU A 21 -15.76 -1.47 2.41
CA GLU A 21 -17.02 -1.96 3.00
C GLU A 21 -17.86 -0.86 3.66
N ILE A 22 -17.24 0.27 3.98
CA ILE A 22 -17.94 1.43 4.56
C ILE A 22 -17.73 2.71 3.73
N ALA A 23 -17.32 2.54 2.46
CA ALA A 23 -17.06 3.63 1.52
C ALA A 23 -16.15 4.74 2.09
N LYS A 24 -15.18 4.36 2.93
CA LYS A 24 -14.23 5.31 3.52
C LYS A 24 -13.02 5.46 2.62
N PRO A 25 -12.75 6.64 2.05
CA PRO A 25 -11.56 6.89 1.25
C PRO A 25 -10.28 6.95 2.09
N ALA A 26 -9.14 6.93 1.41
CA ALA A 26 -7.84 7.18 2.05
C ALA A 26 -7.76 8.62 2.58
N ASN A 27 -6.97 8.83 3.63
CA ASN A 27 -6.74 10.12 4.30
C ASN A 27 -7.96 10.78 4.94
N GLU A 28 -9.09 10.11 4.98
CA GLU A 28 -10.26 10.57 5.68
C GLU A 28 -10.46 9.84 7.00
N ARG A 29 -11.02 10.55 7.94
CA ARG A 29 -11.35 9.98 9.25
C ARG A 29 -12.46 8.95 9.10
N CYS A 30 -12.23 7.75 9.64
CA CYS A 30 -13.27 6.74 9.70
C CYS A 30 -14.50 7.24 10.51
N PRO A 31 -15.74 7.08 10.00
CA PRO A 31 -16.94 7.53 10.73
C PRO A 31 -17.13 6.80 12.06
N HIS A 32 -16.56 5.62 12.20
CA HIS A 32 -16.62 4.83 13.43
C HIS A 32 -15.43 5.07 14.39
N GLN A 33 -14.56 6.00 14.07
CA GLN A 33 -13.43 6.37 14.91
C GLN A 33 -13.91 7.22 16.11
N LYS A 34 -13.70 6.71 17.31
CA LYS A 34 -13.89 7.49 18.54
C LYS A 34 -12.67 8.38 18.79
N SER A 35 -12.90 9.59 19.28
CA SER A 35 -11.80 10.44 19.74
C SER A 35 -11.06 9.76 20.88
N TYR A 36 -9.76 9.59 20.73
CA TYR A 36 -8.83 9.05 21.72
C TYR A 36 -9.03 7.58 22.19
N CYS A 37 -9.99 6.83 21.65
CA CYS A 37 -10.28 5.50 22.19
C CYS A 37 -10.65 4.41 21.17
N GLY A 38 -10.13 4.49 19.96
CA GLY A 38 -10.25 3.39 18.99
C GLY A 38 -11.55 3.41 18.18
N CYS A 39 -12.12 2.24 17.94
CA CYS A 39 -13.25 2.02 17.04
C CYS A 39 -14.57 1.83 17.82
N ALA A 40 -15.62 2.58 17.44
CA ALA A 40 -16.95 2.47 18.07
C ALA A 40 -17.61 1.11 17.82
N ILE A 41 -17.29 0.47 16.69
CA ILE A 41 -17.85 -0.81 16.28
C ILE A 41 -16.81 -1.94 16.30
N TYR A 42 -15.81 -1.85 17.20
CA TYR A 42 -14.66 -2.78 17.21
C TYR A 42 -15.04 -4.26 17.09
N PRO A 43 -16.06 -4.81 17.79
CA PRO A 43 -16.47 -6.20 17.65
C PRO A 43 -17.12 -6.52 16.30
N ARG A 44 -17.66 -5.53 15.62
CA ARG A 44 -18.39 -5.64 14.34
C ARG A 44 -17.75 -4.81 13.23
N ARG A 45 -16.45 -4.55 13.36
CA ARG A 45 -15.72 -3.78 12.35
C ARG A 45 -15.71 -4.53 11.01
N PRO A 46 -15.53 -3.83 9.88
CA PRO A 46 -15.38 -4.44 8.56
C PRO A 46 -14.38 -5.58 8.56
N LEU A 47 -14.59 -6.58 7.71
CA LEU A 47 -13.73 -7.75 7.64
C LEU A 47 -12.27 -7.36 7.31
N SER A 48 -12.08 -6.40 6.41
CA SER A 48 -10.77 -5.83 6.12
C SER A 48 -10.07 -5.32 7.39
N CYS A 49 -10.80 -4.60 8.25
CA CYS A 49 -10.27 -4.12 9.53
C CYS A 49 -10.05 -5.23 10.58
N GLN A 50 -10.70 -6.39 10.42
CA GLN A 50 -10.50 -7.54 11.33
C GLN A 50 -9.24 -8.31 10.95
N LEU A 51 -9.02 -8.50 9.67
CA LEU A 51 -7.93 -9.31 9.14
C LEU A 51 -6.60 -8.54 9.05
N TRP A 52 -6.68 -7.21 8.96
CA TRP A 52 -5.51 -6.37 8.78
C TRP A 52 -4.90 -5.90 10.11
N SER A 53 -3.58 -5.87 10.15
CA SER A 53 -2.81 -5.25 11.25
C SER A 53 -1.61 -4.49 10.68
N CYS A 54 -1.20 -3.38 11.30
CA CYS A 54 0.04 -2.73 10.90
C CYS A 54 1.25 -3.56 11.36
N ARG A 55 2.36 -3.51 10.63
CA ARG A 55 3.59 -4.21 11.01
C ARG A 55 4.10 -3.79 12.38
N TRP A 56 3.97 -2.52 12.74
CA TRP A 56 4.37 -2.06 14.06
C TRP A 56 3.74 -2.89 15.18
N LEU A 57 2.53 -3.41 14.98
CA LEU A 57 1.83 -4.20 15.99
C LEU A 57 2.32 -5.65 16.09
N ILE A 58 2.71 -6.24 14.97
CA ILE A 58 2.89 -7.70 14.82
C ILE A 58 4.30 -8.13 14.45
N ASP A 59 5.16 -7.21 14.00
CA ASP A 59 6.47 -7.51 13.45
C ASP A 59 7.58 -6.94 14.35
N ASP A 60 8.45 -7.81 14.84
CA ASP A 60 9.56 -7.41 15.71
C ASP A 60 10.63 -6.59 14.99
N ASP A 61 10.71 -6.67 13.65
CA ASP A 61 11.60 -5.82 12.84
C ASP A 61 11.25 -4.33 12.92
N THR A 62 10.06 -4.02 13.41
CA THR A 62 9.63 -2.65 13.69
C THR A 62 9.76 -2.26 15.17
N ALA A 63 10.52 -3.00 15.97
CA ALA A 63 10.60 -2.76 17.42
C ALA A 63 11.17 -1.38 17.79
N ASP A 64 12.08 -0.87 16.98
CA ASP A 64 12.69 0.46 17.14
C ASP A 64 11.88 1.60 16.50
N GLN A 65 10.73 1.28 15.88
CA GLN A 65 9.86 2.29 15.30
C GLN A 65 8.96 2.91 16.37
N PRO A 66 8.79 4.23 16.37
CA PRO A 66 7.74 4.85 17.16
C PRO A 66 6.36 4.34 16.72
N ARG A 67 5.39 4.35 17.65
CA ARG A 67 4.01 3.99 17.33
C ARG A 67 3.51 4.86 16.15
N PRO A 68 2.68 4.32 15.24
CA PRO A 68 2.33 5.02 13.99
C PRO A 68 1.77 6.43 14.15
N ASP A 69 1.04 6.72 15.22
CA ASP A 69 0.54 8.07 15.52
C ASP A 69 1.64 9.07 15.88
N ARG A 70 2.83 8.59 16.25
CA ARG A 70 4.03 9.41 16.55
C ARG A 70 5.00 9.44 15.39
N SER A 71 5.12 8.34 14.65
CA SER A 71 5.97 8.28 13.46
C SER A 71 5.31 8.88 12.24
N HIS A 72 3.99 9.06 12.25
CA HIS A 72 3.17 9.47 11.11
C HIS A 72 3.24 8.50 9.91
N ILE A 73 3.66 7.25 10.16
CA ILE A 73 3.80 6.21 9.15
C ILE A 73 3.10 4.94 9.62
N VAL A 74 2.26 4.38 8.75
CA VAL A 74 1.69 3.04 8.92
C VAL A 74 2.40 2.10 7.96
N ILE A 75 3.22 1.20 8.49
CA ILE A 75 3.85 0.14 7.69
C ILE A 75 2.84 -0.99 7.58
N ASP A 76 2.55 -1.36 6.35
CA ASP A 76 1.54 -2.37 6.07
C ASP A 76 2.06 -3.79 6.30
N MET A 77 1.23 -4.65 6.86
CA MET A 77 1.57 -6.06 7.02
C MET A 77 1.65 -6.81 5.69
N MET A 78 0.88 -6.35 4.72
CA MET A 78 0.77 -7.02 3.44
C MET A 78 1.77 -6.45 2.46
N PRO A 79 2.56 -7.29 1.78
CA PRO A 79 3.41 -6.82 0.69
C PRO A 79 2.55 -6.36 -0.48
N ASP A 80 3.02 -5.36 -1.17
CA ASP A 80 2.54 -5.00 -2.50
C ASP A 80 3.47 -5.63 -3.55
N VAL A 81 3.05 -5.62 -4.80
CA VAL A 81 3.86 -6.08 -5.92
C VAL A 81 4.05 -4.94 -6.91
N LEU A 82 5.29 -4.55 -7.11
CA LEU A 82 5.65 -3.54 -8.10
C LEU A 82 5.95 -4.22 -9.42
N ARG A 83 5.36 -3.73 -10.49
CA ARG A 83 5.75 -4.09 -11.83
C ARG A 83 6.94 -3.23 -12.25
N MET A 84 8.04 -3.87 -12.52
CA MET A 84 9.24 -3.24 -13.04
C MET A 84 9.46 -3.69 -14.48
N THR A 85 9.64 -2.74 -15.36
CA THR A 85 10.00 -3.03 -16.77
C THR A 85 11.47 -2.70 -16.96
N ASN A 86 12.22 -3.65 -17.46
CA ASN A 86 13.59 -3.41 -17.90
C ASN A 86 13.54 -2.53 -19.16
N SER A 87 14.19 -1.36 -19.11
CA SER A 87 14.20 -0.41 -20.23
C SER A 87 14.92 -0.92 -21.47
N GLU A 88 15.82 -1.89 -21.33
CA GLU A 88 16.61 -2.42 -22.43
C GLU A 88 15.95 -3.65 -23.08
N THR A 89 15.42 -4.55 -22.26
CA THR A 89 14.85 -5.83 -22.73
C THR A 89 13.33 -5.80 -22.85
N SER A 90 12.67 -4.77 -22.30
CA SER A 90 11.21 -4.70 -22.15
C SER A 90 10.60 -5.84 -21.34
N GLU A 91 11.41 -6.60 -20.62
CA GLU A 91 10.93 -7.65 -19.73
C GLU A 91 10.27 -7.05 -18.51
N GLU A 92 9.13 -7.60 -18.15
CA GLU A 92 8.38 -7.21 -16.96
C GLU A 92 8.64 -8.21 -15.82
N GLN A 93 8.99 -7.68 -14.66
CA GLN A 93 9.15 -8.45 -13.43
C GLN A 93 8.20 -7.92 -12.35
N HIS A 94 7.61 -8.85 -11.62
CA HIS A 94 6.80 -8.53 -10.45
C HIS A 94 7.65 -8.69 -9.18
N VAL A 95 7.91 -7.59 -8.51
CA VAL A 95 8.81 -7.55 -7.36
C VAL A 95 8.02 -7.18 -6.11
N PRO A 96 8.11 -7.97 -5.02
CA PRO A 96 7.43 -7.65 -3.78
C PRO A 96 7.97 -6.35 -3.18
N ALA A 97 7.08 -5.56 -2.60
CA ALA A 97 7.41 -4.32 -1.92
C ALA A 97 6.67 -4.20 -0.59
N ILE A 98 7.33 -3.63 0.40
CA ILE A 98 6.69 -3.20 1.63
C ILE A 98 5.96 -1.88 1.33
N VAL A 99 4.75 -1.72 1.83
CA VAL A 99 4.00 -0.48 1.71
C VAL A 99 4.06 0.32 3.01
N ALA A 100 4.43 1.58 2.90
CA ALA A 100 4.38 2.54 3.99
C ALA A 100 3.40 3.68 3.63
N TRP A 101 2.31 3.75 4.37
CA TRP A 101 1.35 4.84 4.27
C TRP A 101 1.81 5.98 5.16
N VAL A 102 2.08 7.12 4.55
CA VAL A 102 2.58 8.32 5.23
C VAL A 102 1.46 9.34 5.35
N ASP A 103 1.33 9.93 6.53
CA ASP A 103 0.41 11.03 6.74
C ASP A 103 0.79 12.22 5.84
N PRO A 104 -0.05 12.65 4.89
CA PRO A 104 0.28 13.74 3.99
C PRO A 104 0.52 15.08 4.70
N LYS A 105 0.11 15.21 5.95
CA LYS A 105 0.43 16.38 6.79
C LYS A 105 1.88 16.36 7.29
N TYR A 106 2.54 15.22 7.21
CA TYR A 106 3.91 15.02 7.69
C TYR A 106 4.74 14.29 6.61
N PRO A 107 4.90 14.86 5.41
CA PRO A 107 5.57 14.18 4.30
C PRO A 107 7.03 13.85 4.62
N ASP A 108 7.67 14.66 5.46
CA ASP A 108 9.04 14.43 5.89
C ASP A 108 9.22 13.29 6.91
N ALA A 109 8.14 12.66 7.36
CA ALA A 109 8.22 11.50 8.25
C ALA A 109 9.09 10.37 7.66
N VAL A 110 9.13 10.24 6.34
CA VAL A 110 10.01 9.27 5.64
C VAL A 110 11.50 9.51 5.84
N LYS A 111 11.88 10.74 6.21
CA LYS A 111 13.27 11.12 6.50
C LYS A 111 13.67 10.86 7.95
N SER A 112 12.72 10.41 8.80
CA SER A 112 13.03 10.13 10.20
C SER A 112 14.10 9.04 10.32
N GLU A 113 15.01 9.23 11.24
CA GLU A 113 16.13 8.30 11.44
C GLU A 113 15.67 6.87 11.72
N ALA A 114 14.59 6.71 12.49
CA ALA A 114 14.01 5.40 12.77
C ALA A 114 13.50 4.73 11.48
N PHE A 115 12.76 5.45 10.64
CA PHE A 115 12.23 4.89 9.41
C PHE A 115 13.35 4.59 8.40
N VAL A 116 14.34 5.47 8.27
CA VAL A 116 15.52 5.22 7.42
C VAL A 116 16.28 3.98 7.88
N ARG A 117 16.48 3.80 9.20
CA ARG A 117 17.08 2.56 9.73
C ARG A 117 16.26 1.33 9.39
N TYR A 118 14.94 1.42 9.49
CA TYR A 118 14.04 0.33 9.12
C TYR A 118 14.22 -0.03 7.64
N VAL A 119 14.18 0.96 6.74
CA VAL A 119 14.34 0.72 5.30
C VAL A 119 15.70 0.11 4.98
N LYS A 120 16.78 0.59 5.62
CA LYS A 120 18.15 0.04 5.43
C LYS A 120 18.25 -1.45 5.72
N ARG A 121 17.45 -1.98 6.63
CA ARG A 121 17.44 -3.42 6.97
C ARG A 121 16.64 -4.27 5.98
N GLN A 122 15.82 -3.65 5.15
CA GLN A 122 14.96 -4.40 4.25
C GLN A 122 15.76 -4.99 3.06
N LYS A 123 15.26 -6.11 2.55
CA LYS A 123 15.77 -6.77 1.33
C LYS A 123 14.85 -6.59 0.14
N VAL A 124 13.80 -5.82 0.31
CA VAL A 124 12.79 -5.50 -0.70
C VAL A 124 12.56 -4.00 -0.71
N MET A 125 12.07 -3.49 -1.81
CA MET A 125 11.72 -2.07 -1.94
C MET A 125 10.63 -1.66 -0.95
N VAL A 126 10.63 -0.39 -0.57
CA VAL A 126 9.58 0.19 0.25
C VAL A 126 8.83 1.23 -0.56
N LEU A 127 7.57 0.94 -0.84
CA LEU A 127 6.64 1.80 -1.55
C LEU A 127 6.04 2.81 -0.58
N ILE A 128 6.21 4.08 -0.87
CA ILE A 128 5.64 5.19 -0.08
C ILE A 128 4.33 5.63 -0.72
N ARG A 129 3.28 5.73 0.09
CA ARG A 129 1.97 6.25 -0.32
C ARG A 129 1.56 7.41 0.60
N TYR A 130 1.29 8.58 0.00
CA TYR A 130 0.77 9.76 0.72
C TYR A 130 -0.75 9.90 0.63
N GLY A 131 -1.41 8.95 -0.01
CA GLY A 131 -2.86 8.96 -0.23
C GLY A 131 -3.25 8.09 -1.39
N SER A 132 -4.39 8.39 -1.99
CA SER A 132 -4.99 7.50 -2.97
C SER A 132 -4.25 7.45 -4.30
N LYS A 133 -3.52 8.48 -4.76
CA LYS A 133 -3.17 8.43 -6.19
C LYS A 133 -1.86 9.05 -6.66
N GLU A 134 -1.41 10.16 -6.15
CA GLU A 134 -0.61 11.00 -7.04
C GLU A 134 0.82 11.27 -6.60
N ASN A 135 1.14 11.10 -5.33
CA ASN A 135 2.45 11.44 -4.83
C ASN A 135 2.99 10.30 -3.97
N GLY A 136 3.79 9.51 -4.56
CA GLY A 136 4.48 8.46 -3.85
C GLY A 136 5.91 8.34 -4.33
N GLY A 137 6.59 7.36 -3.82
CA GLY A 137 7.95 7.07 -4.24
C GLY A 137 8.34 5.67 -3.83
N VAL A 138 9.46 5.25 -4.32
CA VAL A 138 10.05 3.97 -3.96
C VAL A 138 11.39 4.23 -3.30
N LEU A 139 11.56 3.67 -2.11
CA LEU A 139 12.83 3.62 -1.41
C LEU A 139 13.52 2.29 -1.71
N PHE A 140 14.74 2.39 -2.16
CA PHE A 140 15.59 1.24 -2.45
C PHE A 140 16.59 1.07 -1.31
N PRO A 141 16.50 -0.02 -0.53
CA PRO A 141 17.47 -0.29 0.50
C PRO A 141 18.85 -0.63 -0.07
N PRO A 142 19.94 -0.42 0.68
CA PRO A 142 21.31 -0.76 0.31
C PRO A 142 21.48 -2.18 -0.23
N ALA A 143 20.72 -3.12 0.30
CA ALA A 143 20.77 -4.52 -0.13
C ALA A 143 20.39 -4.74 -1.61
N LEU A 144 19.66 -3.79 -2.21
CA LEU A 144 19.25 -3.88 -3.63
C LEU A 144 20.11 -3.01 -4.54
N THR A 145 20.72 -1.95 -4.01
CA THR A 145 21.45 -0.98 -4.82
C THR A 145 22.96 -1.12 -4.72
N GLY A 146 23.45 -1.78 -3.67
CA GLY A 146 24.87 -1.78 -3.32
C GLY A 146 25.41 -0.45 -2.80
N LEU A 147 24.54 0.57 -2.65
CA LEU A 147 24.91 1.88 -2.07
C LEU A 147 24.98 1.77 -0.54
N ASP A 148 25.63 2.73 0.10
CA ASP A 148 25.70 2.85 1.56
C ASP A 148 24.49 3.54 2.20
N HIS A 149 23.61 4.09 1.37
CA HIS A 149 22.42 4.84 1.75
C HIS A 149 21.14 4.30 1.07
N VAL A 150 20.00 4.74 1.57
CA VAL A 150 18.70 4.46 0.94
C VAL A 150 18.53 5.38 -0.26
N ALA A 151 18.35 4.80 -1.45
CA ALA A 151 18.06 5.57 -2.63
C ALA A 151 16.55 5.84 -2.76
N TRP A 152 16.19 7.01 -3.26
CA TRP A 152 14.83 7.45 -3.48
C TRP A 152 14.56 7.63 -4.97
N LYS A 153 13.43 7.15 -5.42
CA LYS A 153 12.91 7.45 -6.75
C LYS A 153 11.46 7.88 -6.61
N GLU A 154 11.17 9.10 -7.00
CA GLU A 154 9.79 9.53 -7.15
C GLU A 154 9.13 8.69 -8.25
N SER A 155 7.91 8.24 -7.98
CA SER A 155 7.09 7.57 -8.97
C SER A 155 5.70 8.16 -8.91
N GLN A 156 5.14 8.44 -10.04
CA GLN A 156 3.70 8.64 -10.16
C GLN A 156 3.07 7.25 -9.98
N LEU A 157 2.66 6.97 -8.77
CA LEU A 157 2.02 5.72 -8.44
C LEU A 157 0.56 5.82 -8.81
N GLY A 158 0.17 5.17 -9.87
CA GLY A 158 -1.18 4.70 -10.00
C GLY A 158 -2.05 5.22 -11.13
N ASP A 159 -1.71 6.27 -11.87
CA ASP A 159 -2.63 6.74 -12.92
C ASP A 159 -2.44 6.02 -14.28
N ASP A 160 -1.24 5.57 -14.58
CA ASP A 160 -0.96 5.02 -15.91
C ASP A 160 -1.41 3.58 -16.10
N MET A 161 -1.42 2.78 -15.05
CA MET A 161 -1.69 1.36 -15.21
C MET A 161 -3.16 1.01 -15.46
N PRO A 162 -4.15 1.57 -14.75
CA PRO A 162 -5.55 1.35 -15.09
C PRO A 162 -5.89 1.88 -16.49
N ARG A 163 -5.37 3.03 -16.85
CA ARG A 163 -5.56 3.60 -18.19
C ARG A 163 -4.90 2.74 -19.24
N THR A 164 -3.62 2.38 -19.05
CA THR A 164 -2.87 1.52 -19.97
C THR A 164 -3.51 0.15 -20.10
N LEU A 165 -4.02 -0.43 -19.00
CA LEU A 165 -4.71 -1.71 -19.04
C LEU A 165 -6.04 -1.61 -19.81
N ARG A 166 -6.81 -0.54 -19.61
CA ARG A 166 -8.04 -0.28 -20.36
C ARG A 166 -7.77 -0.03 -21.83
N GLU A 167 -6.77 0.77 -22.15
CA GLU A 167 -6.34 1.03 -23.53
C GLU A 167 -5.87 -0.26 -24.21
N LYS A 168 -5.08 -1.07 -23.51
CA LYS A 168 -4.63 -2.37 -24.02
C LYS A 168 -5.79 -3.34 -24.19
N ALA A 169 -6.69 -3.43 -23.24
CA ALA A 169 -7.89 -4.25 -23.36
C ALA A 169 -8.75 -3.79 -24.55
N ALA A 170 -8.98 -2.50 -24.69
CA ALA A 170 -9.72 -1.95 -25.83
C ALA A 170 -9.04 -2.26 -27.16
N SER A 171 -7.72 -2.13 -27.27
CA SER A 171 -6.98 -2.46 -28.49
C SER A 171 -7.04 -3.95 -28.87
N LEU A 172 -7.27 -4.82 -27.89
CA LEU A 172 -7.41 -6.27 -28.07
C LEU A 172 -8.86 -6.71 -28.19
N GLY A 173 -9.82 -5.79 -28.15
CA GLY A 173 -11.26 -6.11 -28.09
C GLY A 173 -11.65 -6.90 -26.84
N ALA A 174 -10.88 -6.79 -25.77
CA ALA A 174 -11.09 -7.53 -24.53
C ALA A 174 -11.97 -6.74 -23.55
N THR A 175 -12.75 -7.46 -22.76
CA THR A 175 -13.52 -6.92 -21.64
C THR A 175 -12.77 -7.08 -20.33
N LEU A 176 -12.83 -6.06 -19.49
CA LEU A 176 -12.29 -6.10 -18.13
C LEU A 176 -13.45 -6.28 -17.14
N SER A 177 -13.32 -7.24 -16.25
CA SER A 177 -14.17 -7.35 -15.08
C SER A 177 -13.34 -7.18 -13.82
N GLU A 178 -13.70 -6.17 -13.04
CA GLU A 178 -13.09 -5.93 -11.75
C GLU A 178 -13.84 -6.73 -10.70
N ARG A 179 -13.13 -7.54 -9.92
CA ARG A 179 -13.71 -8.13 -8.72
C ARG A 179 -13.36 -7.22 -7.54
N PRO A 180 -14.37 -6.77 -6.77
CA PRO A 180 -14.10 -6.13 -5.50
C PRO A 180 -13.27 -7.10 -4.66
N GLY A 181 -12.07 -6.71 -4.32
CA GLY A 181 -11.18 -7.43 -3.43
C GLY A 181 -10.79 -6.53 -2.29
N PHE A 182 -10.04 -7.06 -1.36
CA PHE A 182 -9.29 -6.18 -0.49
C PHE A 182 -8.54 -5.17 -1.34
N TYR A 183 -8.53 -3.95 -0.89
CA TYR A 183 -7.95 -2.77 -1.56
C TYR A 183 -6.59 -3.02 -2.26
N LYS A 184 -5.86 -4.02 -1.86
CA LYS A 184 -4.57 -4.43 -2.44
C LYS A 184 -4.62 -5.71 -3.27
N TYR A 185 -5.71 -6.41 -3.22
CA TYR A 185 -5.87 -7.74 -3.81
C TYR A 185 -7.04 -7.80 -4.78
N GLY A 186 -7.46 -6.65 -5.28
CA GLY A 186 -8.35 -6.64 -6.43
C GLY A 186 -7.72 -7.47 -7.55
N ALA A 187 -8.48 -8.30 -8.19
CA ALA A 187 -8.08 -8.97 -9.41
C ALA A 187 -8.92 -8.42 -10.56
N VAL A 188 -8.24 -8.02 -11.62
CA VAL A 188 -8.91 -7.72 -12.88
C VAL A 188 -8.82 -8.94 -13.75
N THR A 189 -9.96 -9.40 -14.22
CA THR A 189 -10.03 -10.43 -15.22
C THR A 189 -10.25 -9.80 -16.60
N MET A 190 -9.27 -9.96 -17.48
CA MET A 190 -9.39 -9.60 -18.87
C MET A 190 -9.94 -10.79 -19.64
N THR A 191 -11.09 -10.62 -20.26
CA THR A 191 -11.68 -11.64 -21.15
C THR A 191 -11.40 -11.25 -22.61
N MET A 192 -10.69 -12.11 -23.30
CA MET A 192 -10.38 -11.95 -24.71
C MET A 192 -11.60 -12.29 -25.58
N PRO A 193 -11.66 -11.81 -26.84
CA PRO A 193 -12.75 -12.13 -27.77
C PRO A 193 -12.93 -13.62 -28.04
N ASP A 194 -11.87 -14.44 -27.88
CA ASP A 194 -11.91 -15.89 -28.01
C ASP A 194 -12.41 -16.62 -26.74
N GLY A 195 -12.83 -15.84 -25.74
CA GLY A 195 -13.35 -16.35 -24.46
C GLY A 195 -12.25 -16.72 -23.44
N LYS A 196 -10.97 -16.63 -23.78
CA LYS A 196 -9.90 -16.86 -22.81
C LYS A 196 -9.85 -15.74 -21.79
N THR A 197 -9.57 -16.11 -20.56
CA THR A 197 -9.46 -15.19 -19.45
C THR A 197 -8.05 -15.14 -18.90
N HIS A 198 -7.57 -13.92 -18.62
CA HIS A 198 -6.31 -13.66 -17.92
C HIS A 198 -6.62 -12.89 -16.65
N THR A 199 -6.26 -13.44 -15.50
CA THR A 199 -6.41 -12.74 -14.22
C THR A 199 -5.11 -12.00 -13.93
N ILE A 200 -5.22 -10.69 -13.80
CA ILE A 200 -4.11 -9.81 -13.44
C ILE A 200 -4.33 -9.43 -11.98
N ALA A 201 -3.42 -9.85 -11.12
CA ALA A 201 -3.42 -9.38 -9.75
C ALA A 201 -3.10 -7.88 -9.75
N ALA A 202 -4.04 -7.08 -9.28
CA ALA A 202 -3.99 -5.65 -9.45
C ALA A 202 -3.73 -4.95 -8.13
N THR A 203 -2.50 -4.83 -7.76
CA THR A 203 -2.09 -3.94 -6.69
C THR A 203 -2.22 -2.47 -7.06
N THR A 204 -2.22 -2.14 -8.32
CA THR A 204 -2.31 -0.77 -8.85
C THR A 204 -3.70 -0.36 -9.34
N ILE A 205 -4.61 -1.29 -9.56
CA ILE A 205 -5.97 -1.00 -10.07
C ILE A 205 -6.85 -0.37 -9.00
N VAL A 206 -6.51 -0.55 -7.76
CA VAL A 206 -7.23 0.10 -6.65
C VAL A 206 -7.06 1.62 -6.62
N ALA A 207 -6.18 2.16 -7.43
CA ALA A 207 -6.02 3.61 -7.57
C ALA A 207 -7.19 4.29 -8.28
N ASP A 208 -8.12 3.55 -8.85
CA ASP A 208 -9.24 4.11 -9.62
C ASP A 208 -10.51 4.26 -8.79
N ASP A 209 -10.37 4.55 -7.51
CA ASP A 209 -11.49 4.92 -6.66
C ASP A 209 -12.02 6.32 -7.01
N LYS A 210 -12.57 6.42 -8.22
CA LYS A 210 -13.50 7.46 -8.63
C LYS A 210 -14.90 6.91 -8.52
N ARG A 211 -15.42 6.81 -7.32
CA ARG A 211 -16.86 6.77 -7.05
C ARG A 211 -17.17 7.58 -5.82
#